data_be50fdaa80c6724c0b7ab0218b79d91b
#
_entry.id   be50fdaa80c6724c0b7ab0218b79d91b
#
_cell.length_a   1.000
_cell.length_b   1.000
_cell.length_c   1.000
_cell.angle_alpha   90.00
_cell.angle_beta   90.00
_cell.angle_gamma   90.00
#
_symmetry.space_group_name_H-M   'P 1'
#
loop_
_entity.id
_entity.type
_entity.pdbx_description
1 polymer ?
#
loop_
_entity_poly.entity_id
_entity_poly.type
_entity_poly.pdbx_seq_one_letter_code
_entity_poly.pdbx_strand_id
1 'polypeptide(L)'
;MNIFLAFAFRDVDKPLVGYMDRLLASQFVQSKTGENLGGEMLTPVVQKRIEESDALIALLTRRDQLASGGWTTHAWVKDELAWARAKGKPAVALIEEGVTVDGMFQPHEYIPLQRDNPLEAILRL
;
A
#
# COMPACT_ATOMS: atom_id res chain seq x y z
N MET A 1 -13.74 4.21 11.72
CA MET A 1 -13.32 3.52 10.49
C MET A 1 -11.90 3.04 10.62
N ASN A 2 -11.63 1.82 10.23
CA ASN A 2 -10.29 1.23 10.27
C ASN A 2 -9.79 1.00 8.85
N ILE A 3 -8.58 1.49 8.56
CA ILE A 3 -7.94 1.29 7.26
C ILE A 3 -6.65 0.49 7.45
N PHE A 4 -6.50 -0.58 6.69
CA PHE A 4 -5.27 -1.36 6.68
C PHE A 4 -4.26 -0.71 5.73
N LEU A 5 -3.08 -0.36 6.26
CA LEU A 5 -1.99 0.17 5.47
C LEU A 5 -1.05 -0.98 5.09
N ALA A 6 -1.02 -1.32 3.81
CA ALA A 6 -0.14 -2.34 3.27
C ALA A 6 1.13 -1.68 2.72
N PHE A 7 2.28 -2.00 3.29
CA PHE A 7 3.55 -1.43 2.88
C PHE A 7 4.71 -2.36 3.26
N ALA A 8 5.85 -2.15 2.63
CA ALA A 8 7.08 -2.83 3.03
C ALA A 8 7.66 -2.15 4.27
N PHE A 9 8.06 -2.94 5.27
CA PHE A 9 8.59 -2.41 6.53
C PHE A 9 10.06 -2.03 6.39
N ARG A 10 10.35 -1.14 5.41
CA ARG A 10 11.70 -0.65 5.14
C ARG A 10 11.84 0.78 5.63
N ASP A 11 13.03 1.13 6.10
CA ASP A 11 13.29 2.46 6.64
C ASP A 11 13.01 3.57 5.63
N VAL A 12 13.26 3.32 4.34
CA VAL A 12 13.03 4.31 3.29
C VAL A 12 11.55 4.64 3.08
N ASP A 13 10.65 3.76 3.49
CA ASP A 13 9.21 3.95 3.33
C ASP A 13 8.54 4.53 4.58
N LYS A 14 9.21 4.52 5.72
CA LYS A 14 8.64 5.01 6.99
C LYS A 14 8.13 6.45 6.94
N PRO A 15 8.84 7.40 6.29
CA PRO A 15 8.30 8.76 6.19
C PRO A 15 6.96 8.83 5.44
N LEU A 16 6.80 8.04 4.39
CA LEU A 16 5.54 7.98 3.64
C LEU A 16 4.41 7.44 4.51
N VAL A 17 4.69 6.35 5.22
CA VAL A 17 3.71 5.75 6.14
C VAL A 17 3.33 6.73 7.24
N GLY A 18 4.30 7.49 7.77
CA GLY A 18 4.04 8.50 8.77
C GLY A 18 3.11 9.61 8.28
N TYR A 19 3.28 10.07 7.04
CA TYR A 19 2.38 11.06 6.45
C TYR A 19 0.97 10.50 6.30
N MET A 20 0.84 9.26 5.83
CA MET A 20 -0.45 8.61 5.68
C MET A 20 -1.16 8.47 7.03
N ASP A 21 -0.43 8.01 8.04
CA ASP A 21 -0.99 7.81 9.38
C ASP A 21 -1.51 9.13 9.97
N ARG A 22 -0.73 10.20 9.83
CA ARG A 22 -1.15 11.52 10.33
C ARG A 22 -2.35 12.06 9.57
N LEU A 23 -2.41 11.85 8.26
CA LEU A 23 -3.56 12.28 7.48
C LEU A 23 -4.83 11.56 7.93
N LEU A 24 -4.75 10.24 8.07
CA LEU A 24 -5.89 9.43 8.48
C LEU A 24 -6.34 9.81 9.89
N ALA A 25 -5.40 10.00 10.81
CA ALA A 25 -5.71 10.41 12.17
C ALA A 25 -6.41 11.76 12.21
N SER A 26 -6.04 12.71 11.34
CA SER A 26 -6.68 14.02 11.27
C SER A 26 -8.14 13.94 10.82
N GLN A 27 -8.54 12.85 10.17
CA GLN A 27 -9.92 12.59 9.74
C GLN A 27 -10.65 11.61 10.66
N PHE A 28 -10.12 11.38 11.87
CA PHE A 28 -10.66 10.44 12.86
C PHE A 28 -10.71 9.01 12.31
N VAL A 29 -9.78 8.66 11.43
CA VAL A 29 -9.65 7.32 10.85
C VAL A 29 -8.47 6.61 11.51
N GLN A 30 -8.71 5.39 11.96
CA GLN A 30 -7.68 4.59 12.61
C GLN A 30 -6.96 3.73 11.56
N SER A 31 -5.62 3.77 11.54
CA SER A 31 -4.83 2.91 10.67
C SER A 31 -4.41 1.64 11.39
N LYS A 32 -4.31 0.54 10.64
CA LYS A 32 -3.80 -0.75 11.11
C LYS A 32 -2.78 -1.25 10.10
N THR A 33 -1.81 -2.03 10.57
CA THR A 33 -0.77 -2.60 9.70
C THR A 33 -0.56 -4.07 10.00
N GLY A 34 0.20 -4.74 9.13
CA GLY A 34 0.66 -6.11 9.37
C GLY A 34 1.94 -6.19 10.20
N GLU A 35 2.45 -5.06 10.68
CA GLU A 35 3.66 -5.04 11.50
C GLU A 35 3.42 -5.87 12.77
N ASN A 36 4.41 -6.66 13.14
CA ASN A 36 4.36 -7.60 14.26
C ASN A 36 3.37 -8.77 14.07
N LEU A 37 2.77 -8.90 12.87
CA LEU A 37 1.88 -10.02 12.54
C LEU A 37 2.46 -10.90 11.41
N GLY A 38 3.78 -10.82 11.16
CA GLY A 38 4.39 -11.50 10.03
C GLY A 38 4.15 -10.76 8.71
N GLY A 39 4.20 -9.42 8.75
CA GLY A 39 3.78 -8.53 7.67
C GLY A 39 4.55 -8.61 6.36
N GLU A 40 5.60 -9.44 6.27
CA GLU A 40 6.30 -9.69 5.02
C GLU A 40 5.67 -10.82 4.19
N MET A 41 4.59 -11.40 4.70
CA MET A 41 3.87 -12.48 4.05
C MET A 41 2.38 -12.32 4.33
N LEU A 42 1.56 -12.78 3.39
CA LEU A 42 0.12 -12.83 3.60
C LEU A 42 -0.22 -14.06 4.46
N THR A 43 -0.09 -13.92 5.77
CA THR A 43 -0.41 -14.97 6.73
C THR A 43 -1.90 -14.98 7.07
N PRO A 44 -2.45 -16.06 7.64
CA PRO A 44 -3.85 -16.07 8.11
C PRO A 44 -4.16 -14.94 9.11
N VAL A 45 -3.20 -14.55 9.95
CA VAL A 45 -3.38 -13.46 10.91
C VAL A 45 -3.52 -12.11 10.17
N VAL A 46 -2.67 -11.88 9.17
CA VAL A 46 -2.74 -10.66 8.36
C VAL A 46 -4.03 -10.64 7.54
N GLN A 47 -4.41 -11.78 6.93
CA GLN A 47 -5.66 -11.90 6.19
C GLN A 47 -6.86 -11.50 7.07
N LYS A 48 -6.90 -11.98 8.29
CA LYS A 48 -7.97 -11.65 9.22
C LYS A 48 -7.99 -10.15 9.56
N ARG A 49 -6.81 -9.55 9.75
CA ARG A 49 -6.71 -8.12 10.03
C ARG A 49 -7.25 -7.29 8.87
N ILE A 50 -6.97 -7.70 7.63
CA ILE A 50 -7.51 -7.04 6.44
C ILE A 50 -9.03 -7.19 6.39
N GLU A 51 -9.54 -8.40 6.64
CA GLU A 51 -10.98 -8.66 6.62
C GLU A 51 -11.74 -7.87 7.69
N GLU A 52 -11.11 -7.59 8.82
CA GLU A 52 -11.68 -6.79 9.90
C GLU A 52 -11.59 -5.28 9.63
N SER A 53 -10.83 -4.87 8.64
CA SER A 53 -10.70 -3.47 8.26
C SER A 53 -11.80 -3.05 7.30
N ASP A 54 -12.08 -1.75 7.25
CA ASP A 54 -13.12 -1.21 6.36
C ASP A 54 -12.60 -0.98 4.96
N ALA A 55 -11.30 -0.72 4.81
CA ALA A 55 -10.65 -0.46 3.53
C ALA A 55 -9.15 -0.75 3.63
N LEU A 56 -8.48 -0.75 2.48
CA LEU A 56 -7.03 -0.96 2.42
C LEU A 56 -6.38 0.11 1.52
N ILE A 57 -5.25 0.63 1.97
CA ILE A 57 -4.38 1.49 1.16
C ILE A 57 -3.05 0.78 1.03
N ALA A 58 -2.62 0.52 -0.20
CA ALA A 58 -1.36 -0.15 -0.49
C ALA A 58 -0.32 0.83 -1.02
N LEU A 59 0.89 0.77 -0.47
CA LEU A 59 2.04 1.54 -0.97
C LEU A 59 2.93 0.57 -1.75
N LEU A 60 2.90 0.68 -3.08
CA LEU A 60 3.74 -0.13 -3.96
C LEU A 60 4.99 0.66 -4.32
N THR A 61 6.00 0.55 -3.46
CA THR A 61 7.25 1.29 -3.61
C THR A 61 8.31 0.47 -4.34
N ARG A 62 9.36 1.14 -4.82
CA ARG A 62 10.45 0.50 -5.56
C ARG A 62 11.21 -0.47 -4.68
N ARG A 63 11.48 -1.66 -5.23
CA ARG A 63 12.28 -2.68 -4.55
C ARG A 63 13.60 -2.92 -5.28
N ASP A 64 13.54 -3.56 -6.45
CA ASP A 64 14.72 -3.91 -7.23
C ASP A 64 14.63 -3.31 -8.62
N GLN A 65 15.75 -2.79 -9.12
CA GLN A 65 15.81 -2.24 -10.47
C GLN A 65 15.82 -3.36 -11.50
N LEU A 66 15.01 -3.21 -12.55
CA LEU A 66 14.97 -4.14 -13.66
C LEU A 66 16.02 -3.77 -14.71
N ALA A 67 16.53 -4.78 -15.42
CA ALA A 67 17.47 -4.56 -16.54
C ALA A 67 16.83 -3.69 -17.64
N SER A 68 15.51 -3.74 -17.79
CA SER A 68 14.75 -2.95 -18.76
C SER A 68 14.54 -1.48 -18.35
N GLY A 69 14.98 -1.10 -17.16
CA GLY A 69 14.90 0.29 -16.68
C GLY A 69 13.77 0.61 -15.72
N GLY A 70 12.88 -0.34 -15.45
CA GLY A 70 11.83 -0.17 -14.45
C GLY A 70 12.23 -0.72 -13.10
N TRP A 71 11.26 -0.80 -12.19
CA TRP A 71 11.46 -1.30 -10.83
C TRP A 71 10.42 -2.34 -10.47
N THR A 72 10.81 -3.35 -9.70
CA THR A 72 9.87 -4.26 -9.06
C THR A 72 9.31 -3.62 -7.81
N THR A 73 8.26 -4.23 -7.25
CA THR A 73 7.73 -3.86 -5.95
C THR A 73 7.62 -5.10 -5.07
N HIS A 74 7.11 -4.92 -3.86
CA HIS A 74 7.04 -5.98 -2.87
C HIS A 74 5.85 -6.91 -3.12
N ALA A 75 6.13 -8.19 -3.34
CA ALA A 75 5.10 -9.17 -3.69
C ALA A 75 4.01 -9.28 -2.62
N TRP A 76 4.37 -9.27 -1.35
CA TRP A 76 3.39 -9.41 -0.27
C TRP A 76 2.43 -8.22 -0.18
N VAL A 77 2.87 -7.00 -0.55
CA VAL A 77 1.98 -5.84 -0.59
C VAL A 77 0.95 -6.02 -1.69
N LYS A 78 1.35 -6.55 -2.85
CA LYS A 78 0.42 -6.87 -3.92
C LYS A 78 -0.57 -7.96 -3.50
N ASP A 79 -0.09 -8.97 -2.76
CA ASP A 79 -0.94 -10.05 -2.27
C ASP A 79 -1.98 -9.53 -1.28
N GLU A 80 -1.59 -8.63 -0.38
CA GLU A 80 -2.51 -8.01 0.57
C GLU A 80 -3.57 -7.19 -0.15
N LEU A 81 -3.18 -6.44 -1.17
CA LEU A 81 -4.11 -5.67 -2.00
C LEU A 81 -5.10 -6.59 -2.72
N ALA A 82 -4.59 -7.67 -3.32
CA ALA A 82 -5.42 -8.65 -4.02
C ALA A 82 -6.41 -9.33 -3.07
N TRP A 83 -5.97 -9.65 -1.86
CA TRP A 83 -6.83 -10.26 -0.84
C TRP A 83 -7.98 -9.34 -0.46
N ALA A 84 -7.68 -8.05 -0.21
CA ALA A 84 -8.71 -7.07 0.12
C ALA A 84 -9.76 -6.98 -0.99
N ARG A 85 -9.32 -6.92 -2.25
CA ARG A 85 -10.21 -6.86 -3.39
C ARG A 85 -11.06 -8.11 -3.53
N ALA A 86 -10.47 -9.29 -3.32
CA ALA A 86 -11.19 -10.56 -3.36
C ALA A 86 -12.27 -10.64 -2.28
N LYS A 87 -12.07 -9.97 -1.15
CA LYS A 87 -13.03 -9.90 -0.04
C LYS A 87 -14.04 -8.75 -0.19
N GLY A 88 -14.04 -8.06 -1.32
CA GLY A 88 -14.97 -6.96 -1.58
C GLY A 88 -14.68 -5.69 -0.80
N LYS A 89 -13.48 -5.54 -0.25
CA LYS A 89 -13.11 -4.33 0.48
C LYS A 89 -12.69 -3.23 -0.49
N PRO A 90 -13.09 -1.98 -0.25
CA PRO A 90 -12.51 -0.85 -1.00
C PRO A 90 -11.01 -0.83 -0.80
N ALA A 91 -10.28 -0.72 -1.90
CA ALA A 91 -8.81 -0.71 -1.85
C ALA A 91 -8.25 0.24 -2.89
N VAL A 92 -7.24 1.00 -2.51
CA VAL A 92 -6.54 1.91 -3.40
C VAL A 92 -5.04 1.65 -3.31
N ALA A 93 -4.37 1.75 -4.44
CA ALA A 93 -2.91 1.61 -4.51
C ALA A 93 -2.28 2.95 -4.83
N LEU A 94 -1.22 3.30 -4.08
CA LEU A 94 -0.31 4.37 -4.42
C LEU A 94 0.93 3.69 -4.99
N ILE A 95 1.23 3.95 -6.27
CA ILE A 95 2.33 3.28 -6.97
C ILE A 95 3.43 4.28 -7.26
N GLU A 96 4.61 4.01 -6.71
CA GLU A 96 5.78 4.87 -6.92
C GLU A 96 6.17 4.88 -8.39
N GLU A 97 6.52 6.07 -8.90
CA GLU A 97 6.97 6.24 -10.27
C GLU A 97 8.11 5.27 -10.60
N GLY A 98 8.00 4.63 -11.76
CA GLY A 98 8.98 3.65 -12.22
C GLY A 98 8.69 2.21 -11.83
N VAL A 99 7.76 1.97 -10.90
CA VAL A 99 7.35 0.61 -10.57
C VAL A 99 6.55 0.02 -11.72
N THR A 100 6.96 -1.16 -12.18
CA THR A 100 6.27 -1.88 -13.25
C THR A 100 5.05 -2.58 -12.68
N VAL A 101 3.89 -2.30 -13.25
CA VAL A 101 2.63 -2.95 -12.88
C VAL A 101 2.20 -3.85 -14.03
N ASP A 102 2.42 -5.15 -13.85
CA ASP A 102 2.18 -6.17 -14.88
C ASP A 102 0.69 -6.54 -14.95
N GLY A 103 -0.07 -5.75 -15.71
CA GLY A 103 -1.47 -6.09 -16.05
C GLY A 103 -2.44 -6.19 -14.90
N MET A 104 -1.98 -5.98 -13.67
CA MET A 104 -2.79 -6.12 -12.47
C MET A 104 -3.66 -4.89 -12.22
N PHE A 105 -3.26 -3.74 -12.77
CA PHE A 105 -3.94 -2.48 -12.57
C PHE A 105 -4.17 -1.78 -13.89
N GLN A 106 -5.35 -1.22 -14.08
CA GLN A 106 -5.58 -0.25 -15.12
C GLN A 106 -5.12 1.13 -14.64
N PRO A 107 -4.73 2.05 -15.53
CA PRO A 107 -4.20 3.37 -15.10
C PRO A 107 -5.13 4.15 -14.17
N HIS A 108 -6.44 3.94 -14.24
CA HIS A 108 -7.43 4.62 -13.39
C HIS A 108 -7.63 3.94 -12.03
N GLU A 109 -6.99 2.80 -11.79
CA GLU A 109 -7.18 2.00 -10.57
C GLU A 109 -6.13 2.29 -9.51
N TYR A 110 -5.21 3.20 -9.77
CA TYR A 110 -4.16 3.55 -8.82
C TYR A 110 -3.81 5.03 -8.89
N ILE A 111 -3.14 5.51 -7.84
CA ILE A 111 -2.67 6.89 -7.76
C ILE A 111 -1.14 6.88 -7.92
N PRO A 112 -0.57 7.57 -8.91
CA PRO A 112 0.88 7.69 -9.04
C PRO A 112 1.49 8.39 -7.83
N LEU A 113 2.60 7.85 -7.33
CA LEU A 113 3.32 8.39 -6.18
C LEU A 113 4.71 8.84 -6.61
N GLN A 114 5.06 10.08 -6.30
CA GLN A 114 6.42 10.59 -6.45
C GLN A 114 7.02 10.73 -5.05
N ARG A 115 8.13 10.02 -4.79
CA ARG A 115 8.76 10.03 -3.46
C ARG A 115 9.21 11.42 -3.05
N ASP A 116 9.69 12.21 -4.01
CA ASP A 116 10.17 13.57 -3.74
C ASP A 116 9.05 14.57 -3.48
N ASN A 117 7.83 14.24 -3.89
CA ASN A 117 6.66 15.08 -3.67
C ASN A 117 5.44 14.19 -3.43
N PRO A 118 5.34 13.54 -2.26
CA PRO A 118 4.24 12.62 -1.99
C PRO A 118 2.91 13.30 -1.71
N LEU A 119 2.93 14.61 -1.44
CA LEU A 119 1.75 15.34 -1.02
C LEU A 119 0.62 15.28 -2.05
N GLU A 120 0.95 15.38 -3.34
CA GLU A 120 -0.05 15.33 -4.40
C GLU A 120 -0.81 14.00 -4.40
N ALA A 121 -0.09 12.87 -4.28
CA ALA A 121 -0.72 11.56 -4.21
C ALA A 121 -1.59 11.41 -2.95
N ILE A 122 -1.09 11.89 -1.81
CA ILE A 122 -1.80 11.83 -0.54
C ILE A 122 -3.10 12.63 -0.60
N LEU A 123 -3.07 13.81 -1.23
CA LEU A 123 -4.25 14.66 -1.37
C LEU A 123 -5.32 14.06 -2.30
N ARG A 124 -4.96 13.12 -3.15
CA ARG A 124 -5.89 12.44 -4.07
C ARG A 124 -6.61 11.26 -3.42
N LEU A 125 -6.23 10.91 -2.21
CA LEU A 125 -6.93 9.86 -1.45
C LEU A 125 -8.34 10.36 -0.98
#